data_cb5dd1526cdf93ae72a67a0fc8b65242
#
_entry.id   cb5dd1526cdf93ae72a67a0fc8b65242
#
_cell.length_a   1.000
_cell.length_b   1.000
_cell.length_c   1.000
_cell.angle_alpha   90.00
_cell.angle_beta   90.00
_cell.angle_gamma   90.00
#
_symmetry.space_group_name_H-M   'P 1'
#
loop_
_entity.id
_entity.type
_entity.pdbx_description
1 polymer ?
#
loop_
_entity_poly.entity_id
_entity_poly.type
_entity_poly.pdbx_seq_one_letter_code
_entity_poly.pdbx_strand_id
1 'polypeptide(L)'
;SVLMPMFSRFSEKNPRVELHIIVSNVDASLAQREADVAIRLTNSPTDTLIGKRMLTVASTIYGSREYLEKIKQQKAQPRWIGVNCCVFHKTWTKQYCAQQSHNFYSDDTLLTLSAIKEGLGVSYLPCFLGDADPLLARYCEPDPQHDLGLWILLHPDLKRTARVLAFRDFMIKCIQDKRDLFEGSSDHSVFGDDPKDSIKS
;
A
#
# COMPACT_ATOMS: atom_id res chain seq x y z
N SER A 1 8.28 -5.35 -5.51
CA SER A 1 7.01 -5.73 -4.85
C SER A 1 7.27 -6.73 -3.73
N VAL A 2 6.80 -6.46 -2.53
CA VAL A 2 7.01 -7.32 -1.34
C VAL A 2 6.24 -8.65 -1.44
N LEU A 3 5.13 -8.68 -2.20
CA LEU A 3 4.30 -9.89 -2.34
C LEU A 3 4.85 -10.87 -3.40
N MET A 4 5.55 -10.40 -4.43
CA MET A 4 6.04 -11.28 -5.50
C MET A 4 6.96 -12.40 -5.00
N PRO A 5 7.92 -12.18 -4.09
CA PRO A 5 8.72 -13.27 -3.53
C PRO A 5 7.88 -14.31 -2.76
N MET A 6 6.74 -13.90 -2.18
CA MET A 6 5.83 -14.82 -1.50
C MET A 6 5.10 -15.70 -2.53
N PHE A 7 4.62 -15.11 -3.62
CA PHE A 7 3.96 -15.86 -4.71
C PHE A 7 4.91 -16.85 -5.36
N SER A 8 6.16 -16.45 -5.66
CA SER A 8 7.20 -17.34 -6.20
C SER A 8 7.42 -18.56 -5.30
N ARG A 9 7.66 -18.31 -4.01
CA ARG A 9 7.85 -19.38 -3.01
C ARG A 9 6.65 -20.31 -2.87
N PHE A 10 5.42 -19.78 -3.01
CA PHE A 10 4.22 -20.62 -2.99
C PHE A 10 4.17 -21.51 -4.23
N SER A 11 4.40 -20.97 -5.42
CA SER A 11 4.41 -21.73 -6.68
C SER A 11 5.45 -22.85 -6.68
N GLU A 12 6.67 -22.55 -6.17
CA GLU A 12 7.73 -23.57 -6.05
C GLU A 12 7.32 -24.74 -5.14
N LYS A 13 6.64 -24.45 -4.03
CA LYS A 13 6.18 -25.47 -3.08
C LYS A 13 4.94 -26.22 -3.54
N ASN A 14 4.17 -25.65 -4.45
CA ASN A 14 2.89 -26.17 -4.90
C ASN A 14 2.81 -26.22 -6.45
N PRO A 15 3.69 -26.96 -7.13
CA PRO A 15 3.81 -26.93 -8.60
C PRO A 15 2.56 -27.38 -9.36
N ARG A 16 1.59 -27.98 -8.66
CA ARG A 16 0.29 -28.37 -9.25
C ARG A 16 -0.78 -27.28 -9.10
N VAL A 17 -0.45 -26.14 -8.48
CA VAL A 17 -1.37 -25.01 -8.33
C VAL A 17 -0.94 -23.92 -9.29
N GLU A 18 -1.80 -23.58 -10.22
CA GLU A 18 -1.62 -22.45 -11.13
C GLU A 18 -2.09 -21.16 -10.43
N LEU A 19 -1.26 -20.12 -10.45
CA LEU A 19 -1.57 -18.79 -9.88
C LEU A 19 -1.84 -17.80 -11.01
N HIS A 20 -3.08 -17.30 -11.06
CA HIS A 20 -3.45 -16.15 -11.86
C HIS A 20 -3.56 -14.93 -10.95
N ILE A 21 -2.70 -13.94 -11.15
CA ILE A 21 -2.65 -12.71 -10.33
C ILE A 21 -3.34 -11.59 -11.08
N ILE A 22 -4.43 -11.09 -10.52
CA ILE A 22 -5.18 -9.95 -11.04
C ILE A 22 -4.96 -8.77 -10.09
N VAL A 23 -4.52 -7.63 -10.62
CA VAL A 23 -4.38 -6.38 -9.87
C VAL A 23 -5.52 -5.46 -10.27
N SER A 24 -6.29 -5.01 -9.30
CA SER A 24 -7.43 -4.12 -9.54
C SER A 24 -7.61 -3.15 -8.37
N ASN A 25 -7.81 -1.88 -8.69
CA ASN A 25 -8.19 -0.84 -7.73
C ASN A 25 -9.71 -0.73 -7.55
N VAL A 26 -10.47 -1.41 -8.39
CA VAL A 26 -11.91 -1.55 -8.24
C VAL A 26 -12.18 -2.72 -7.30
N ASP A 27 -13.24 -2.64 -6.52
CA ASP A 27 -13.75 -3.78 -5.77
C ASP A 27 -14.14 -4.88 -6.76
N ALA A 28 -13.11 -5.64 -7.21
CA ALA A 28 -13.30 -6.81 -8.05
C ALA A 28 -14.31 -7.69 -7.33
N SER A 29 -15.40 -7.98 -8.01
CA SER A 29 -16.49 -8.71 -7.42
C SER A 29 -16.07 -10.17 -7.22
N LEU A 30 -15.47 -10.47 -6.07
CA LEU A 30 -15.34 -11.86 -5.61
C LEU A 30 -16.71 -12.56 -5.61
N ALA A 31 -17.80 -11.79 -5.43
CA ALA A 31 -19.17 -12.27 -5.59
C ALA A 31 -19.44 -12.76 -7.04
N GLN A 32 -18.77 -12.23 -8.03
CA GLN A 32 -18.85 -12.68 -9.44
C GLN A 32 -17.84 -13.78 -9.77
N ARG A 33 -17.10 -14.32 -8.78
CA ARG A 33 -16.10 -15.38 -8.94
C ARG A 33 -14.93 -15.04 -9.88
N GLU A 34 -14.57 -13.76 -9.96
CA GLU A 34 -13.40 -13.32 -10.74
C GLU A 34 -12.08 -13.73 -10.10
N ALA A 35 -12.08 -14.08 -8.81
CA ALA A 35 -10.92 -14.59 -8.08
C ALA A 35 -11.33 -15.58 -6.99
N ASP A 36 -10.49 -16.58 -6.71
CA ASP A 36 -10.65 -17.53 -5.61
C ASP A 36 -10.30 -16.92 -4.25
N VAL A 37 -9.28 -16.05 -4.23
CA VAL A 37 -8.75 -15.38 -3.05
C VAL A 37 -8.48 -13.92 -3.37
N ALA A 38 -8.86 -13.00 -2.50
CA ALA A 38 -8.43 -11.61 -2.59
C ALA A 38 -7.60 -11.20 -1.39
N ILE A 39 -6.55 -10.44 -1.63
CA ILE A 39 -5.78 -9.72 -0.61
C ILE A 39 -6.11 -8.25 -0.76
N ARG A 40 -6.71 -7.66 0.26
CA ARG A 40 -7.25 -6.29 0.19
C ARG A 40 -6.84 -5.43 1.36
N LEU A 41 -6.61 -4.15 1.05
CA LEU A 41 -6.45 -3.07 2.02
C LEU A 41 -7.81 -2.36 2.17
N THR A 42 -8.46 -2.56 3.32
CA THR A 42 -9.75 -1.93 3.60
C THR A 42 -10.07 -1.94 5.10
N ASN A 43 -10.86 -0.97 5.56
CA ASN A 43 -11.45 -0.99 6.90
C ASN A 43 -12.92 -1.45 6.88
N SER A 44 -13.46 -1.71 5.68
CA SER A 44 -14.86 -2.14 5.48
C SER A 44 -14.90 -3.30 4.47
N PRO A 45 -14.49 -4.53 4.87
CA PRO A 45 -14.62 -5.68 4.00
C PRO A 45 -16.10 -5.97 3.73
N THR A 46 -16.40 -6.47 2.53
CA THR A 46 -17.77 -6.84 2.14
C THR A 46 -18.27 -8.04 2.94
N ASP A 47 -19.50 -7.95 3.49
CA ASP A 47 -20.10 -8.99 4.34
C ASP A 47 -20.38 -10.32 3.62
N THR A 48 -20.36 -10.33 2.29
CA THR A 48 -20.59 -11.53 1.47
C THR A 48 -19.38 -12.47 1.39
N LEU A 49 -18.23 -12.08 1.94
CA LEU A 49 -16.99 -12.84 1.88
C LEU A 49 -16.58 -13.37 3.25
N ILE A 50 -15.94 -14.53 3.24
CA ILE A 50 -15.30 -15.08 4.44
C ILE A 50 -13.86 -14.61 4.46
N GLY A 51 -13.45 -13.97 5.55
CA GLY A 51 -12.10 -13.44 5.61
C GLY A 51 -11.50 -13.34 6.98
N LYS A 52 -10.19 -13.09 6.97
CA LYS A 52 -9.41 -12.82 8.17
C LYS A 52 -8.62 -11.54 7.97
N ARG A 53 -8.72 -10.62 8.94
CA ARG A 53 -7.79 -9.51 9.05
C ARG A 53 -6.43 -10.05 9.49
N MET A 54 -5.40 -9.83 8.68
CA MET A 54 -4.06 -10.33 8.95
C MET A 54 -3.27 -9.40 9.87
N LEU A 55 -3.27 -8.12 9.53
CA LEU A 55 -2.59 -7.05 10.27
C LEU A 55 -3.11 -5.67 9.85
N THR A 56 -2.55 -4.63 10.43
CA THR A 56 -2.73 -3.24 10.03
C THR A 56 -1.61 -2.85 9.07
N VAL A 57 -1.93 -2.07 8.04
CA VAL A 57 -0.94 -1.48 7.14
C VAL A 57 -0.88 0.01 7.41
N ALA A 58 0.26 0.44 7.90
CA ALA A 58 0.58 1.85 8.03
C ALA A 58 0.95 2.43 6.66
N SER A 59 0.68 3.70 6.49
CA SER A 59 1.01 4.44 5.29
C SER A 59 1.44 5.85 5.63
N THR A 60 2.35 6.41 4.83
CA THR A 60 2.81 7.79 5.00
C THR A 60 3.24 8.39 3.66
N ILE A 61 3.75 9.61 3.71
CA ILE A 61 4.24 10.34 2.54
C ILE A 61 5.71 9.97 2.28
N TYR A 62 6.01 9.63 1.05
CA TYR A 62 7.36 9.29 0.58
C TYR A 62 7.83 10.23 -0.52
N GLY A 63 9.13 10.49 -0.54
CA GLY A 63 9.86 11.09 -1.64
C GLY A 63 11.14 10.32 -1.92
N SER A 64 11.75 10.51 -3.09
CA SER A 64 13.11 10.02 -3.29
C SER A 64 14.07 10.78 -2.37
N ARG A 65 15.09 10.09 -1.84
CA ARG A 65 16.08 10.72 -0.94
C ARG A 65 16.74 11.93 -1.58
N GLU A 66 17.11 11.81 -2.85
CA GLU A 66 17.71 12.90 -3.61
C GLU A 66 16.77 14.11 -3.72
N TYR A 67 15.50 13.87 -4.06
CA TYR A 67 14.51 14.93 -4.15
C TYR A 67 14.26 15.61 -2.80
N LEU A 68 14.14 14.84 -1.72
CA LEU A 68 13.92 15.37 -0.37
C LEU A 68 15.11 16.20 0.11
N GLU A 69 16.34 15.74 -0.12
CA GLU A 69 17.55 16.52 0.17
C GLU A 69 17.58 17.84 -0.60
N LYS A 70 17.23 17.80 -1.90
CA LYS A 70 17.19 18.99 -2.74
C LYS A 70 16.18 20.03 -2.23
N ILE A 71 14.95 19.64 -1.91
CA ILE A 71 13.95 20.57 -1.40
C ILE A 71 14.32 21.13 -0.03
N LYS A 72 14.95 20.30 0.83
CA LYS A 72 15.47 20.75 2.14
C LYS A 72 16.55 21.82 2.00
N GLN A 73 17.55 21.59 1.12
CA GLN A 73 18.61 22.56 0.85
C GLN A 73 18.06 23.88 0.28
N GLN A 74 17.08 23.79 -0.61
CA GLN A 74 16.46 24.94 -1.26
C GLN A 74 15.39 25.61 -0.39
N LYS A 75 15.05 25.06 0.77
CA LYS A 75 13.90 25.46 1.60
C LYS A 75 12.60 25.57 0.78
N ALA A 76 12.43 24.69 -0.19
CA ALA A 76 11.30 24.67 -1.10
C ALA A 76 10.19 23.76 -0.59
N GLN A 77 8.95 24.05 -0.97
CA GLN A 77 7.82 23.16 -0.72
C GLN A 77 7.87 21.96 -1.67
N PRO A 78 7.46 20.77 -1.21
CA PRO A 78 7.42 19.60 -2.06
C PRO A 78 6.34 19.73 -3.15
N ARG A 79 6.64 19.22 -4.33
CA ARG A 79 5.61 18.97 -5.34
C ARG A 79 4.85 17.71 -4.97
N TRP A 80 3.56 17.70 -5.24
CA TRP A 80 2.70 16.58 -4.90
C TRP A 80 2.29 15.79 -6.13
N ILE A 81 2.38 14.46 -6.03
CA ILE A 81 1.85 13.52 -6.99
C ILE A 81 0.45 13.15 -6.51
N GLY A 82 -0.57 13.50 -7.27
CA GLY A 82 -1.96 13.20 -6.96
C GLY A 82 -2.30 11.72 -7.19
N VAL A 83 -3.14 11.17 -6.32
CA VAL A 83 -3.61 9.79 -6.44
C VAL A 83 -5.15 9.78 -6.50
N ASN A 84 -5.71 9.22 -7.56
CA ASN A 84 -7.15 9.24 -7.83
C ASN A 84 -7.81 7.85 -7.76
N CYS A 85 -7.16 6.84 -7.20
CA CYS A 85 -7.60 5.45 -7.29
C CYS A 85 -8.82 5.11 -6.40
N CYS A 86 -9.03 5.78 -5.27
CA CYS A 86 -10.12 5.44 -4.34
C CYS A 86 -10.52 6.59 -3.41
N VAL A 87 -11.63 6.39 -2.67
CA VAL A 87 -12.15 7.37 -1.70
C VAL A 87 -11.15 7.68 -0.61
N PHE A 88 -10.40 6.70 -0.14
CA PHE A 88 -9.37 6.85 0.87
C PHE A 88 -8.28 7.86 0.44
N HIS A 89 -7.75 7.71 -0.77
CA HIS A 89 -6.76 8.66 -1.31
C HIS A 89 -7.33 10.05 -1.54
N LYS A 90 -8.61 10.16 -1.90
CA LYS A 90 -9.30 11.47 -2.03
C LYS A 90 -9.39 12.18 -0.69
N THR A 91 -9.66 11.46 0.40
CA THR A 91 -9.73 12.03 1.76
C THR A 91 -8.36 12.54 2.19
N TRP A 92 -7.32 11.71 2.00
CA TRP A 92 -5.95 12.08 2.29
C TRP A 92 -5.48 13.29 1.46
N THR A 93 -5.73 13.29 0.15
CA THR A 93 -5.38 14.41 -0.73
C THR A 93 -6.03 15.72 -0.27
N LYS A 94 -7.29 15.67 0.15
CA LYS A 94 -7.97 16.84 0.70
C LYS A 94 -7.32 17.35 2.00
N GLN A 95 -6.86 16.44 2.84
CA GLN A 95 -6.29 16.79 4.14
C GLN A 95 -4.89 17.40 4.01
N TYR A 96 -4.04 16.88 3.12
CA TYR A 96 -2.62 17.27 3.06
C TYR A 96 -2.26 18.10 1.83
N CYS A 97 -3.07 18.09 0.79
CA CYS A 97 -2.72 18.69 -0.51
C CYS A 97 -3.82 19.60 -1.08
N ALA A 98 -4.84 19.96 -0.30
CA ALA A 98 -6.03 20.66 -0.82
C ALA A 98 -5.74 22.02 -1.48
N GLN A 99 -4.63 22.66 -1.14
CA GLN A 99 -4.25 23.99 -1.65
C GLN A 99 -3.09 23.94 -2.65
N GLN A 100 -2.60 22.75 -3.01
CA GLN A 100 -1.43 22.61 -3.86
C GLN A 100 -1.80 22.15 -5.26
N SER A 101 -1.16 22.73 -6.27
CA SER A 101 -1.30 22.28 -7.64
C SER A 101 -0.59 20.95 -7.85
N HIS A 102 -1.31 19.97 -8.38
CA HIS A 102 -0.75 18.69 -8.78
C HIS A 102 -0.50 18.74 -10.29
N ASN A 103 0.74 18.51 -10.70
CA ASN A 103 1.10 18.47 -12.11
C ASN A 103 1.12 17.03 -12.67
N PHE A 104 0.98 16.04 -11.80
CA PHE A 104 0.97 14.63 -12.16
C PHE A 104 -0.04 13.88 -11.28
N TYR A 105 -0.84 13.02 -11.92
CA TYR A 105 -1.82 12.17 -11.26
C TYR A 105 -1.66 10.72 -11.70
N SER A 106 -1.82 9.79 -10.79
CA SER A 106 -1.87 8.36 -11.08
C SER A 106 -3.00 7.69 -10.30
N ASP A 107 -3.61 6.66 -10.86
CA ASP A 107 -4.55 5.76 -10.20
C ASP A 107 -3.92 4.41 -9.85
N ASP A 108 -2.65 4.22 -10.19
CA ASP A 108 -1.88 3.02 -9.91
C ASP A 108 -0.77 3.27 -8.90
N THR A 109 -0.72 2.45 -7.85
CA THR A 109 0.25 2.59 -6.74
C THR A 109 1.69 2.32 -7.18
N LEU A 110 1.92 1.38 -8.10
CA LEU A 110 3.28 1.07 -8.57
C LEU A 110 3.79 2.14 -9.53
N LEU A 111 2.91 2.73 -10.34
CA LEU A 111 3.25 3.88 -11.16
C LEU A 111 3.55 5.11 -10.29
N THR A 112 2.77 5.32 -9.22
CA THR A 112 3.04 6.36 -8.22
C THR A 112 4.40 6.17 -7.56
N LEU A 113 4.72 4.94 -7.15
CA LEU A 113 6.03 4.57 -6.60
C LEU A 113 7.16 4.91 -7.58
N SER A 114 7.00 4.56 -8.86
CA SER A 114 7.98 4.87 -9.90
C SER A 114 8.15 6.37 -10.08
N ALA A 115 7.07 7.14 -10.10
CA ALA A 115 7.10 8.60 -10.23
C ALA A 115 7.84 9.27 -9.06
N ILE A 116 7.65 8.75 -7.83
CA ILE A 116 8.40 9.23 -6.65
C ILE A 116 9.89 8.95 -6.81
N LYS A 117 10.26 7.76 -7.28
CA LYS A 117 11.68 7.38 -7.50
C LYS A 117 12.36 8.29 -8.50
N GLU A 118 11.67 8.70 -9.54
CA GLU A 118 12.16 9.66 -10.55
C GLU A 118 12.19 11.12 -10.05
N GLY A 119 11.82 11.36 -8.77
CA GLY A 119 11.87 12.69 -8.17
C GLY A 119 10.79 13.65 -8.68
N LEU A 120 9.69 13.15 -9.24
CA LEU A 120 8.57 14.01 -9.67
C LEU A 120 7.90 14.73 -8.51
N GLY A 121 8.03 14.19 -7.29
CA GLY A 121 7.48 14.79 -6.10
C GLY A 121 7.34 13.80 -4.95
N VAL A 122 6.45 14.13 -4.00
CA VAL A 122 6.07 13.26 -2.89
C VAL A 122 4.66 12.74 -3.09
N SER A 123 4.37 11.57 -2.54
CA SER A 123 3.02 11.01 -2.51
C SER A 123 2.85 10.03 -1.35
N TYR A 124 1.63 9.62 -1.13
CA TYR A 124 1.23 8.69 -0.09
C TYR A 124 1.39 7.24 -0.56
N LEU A 125 2.13 6.45 0.20
CA LEU A 125 2.33 5.02 -0.06
C LEU A 125 2.20 4.21 1.22
N PRO A 126 1.77 2.94 1.11
CA PRO A 126 1.91 1.97 2.20
C PRO A 126 3.38 1.81 2.60
N CYS A 127 3.65 1.75 3.91
CA CYS A 127 5.01 1.62 4.45
C CYS A 127 5.75 0.41 3.90
N PHE A 128 5.08 -0.72 3.71
CA PHE A 128 5.70 -1.92 3.14
C PHE A 128 6.21 -1.75 1.69
N LEU A 129 5.79 -0.70 0.98
CA LEU A 129 6.32 -0.36 -0.35
C LEU A 129 7.44 0.68 -0.25
N GLY A 130 7.21 1.73 0.54
CA GLY A 130 8.16 2.84 0.65
C GLY A 130 9.42 2.45 1.41
N ASP A 131 9.27 1.80 2.57
CA ASP A 131 10.40 1.39 3.42
C ASP A 131 11.24 0.26 2.80
N ALA A 132 10.64 -0.53 1.91
CA ALA A 132 11.36 -1.60 1.22
C ALA A 132 12.25 -1.09 0.07
N ASP A 133 12.16 0.18 -0.32
CA ASP A 133 12.95 0.75 -1.39
C ASP A 133 14.02 1.70 -0.83
N PRO A 134 15.32 1.37 -0.97
CA PRO A 134 16.41 2.17 -0.40
C PRO A 134 16.54 3.57 -1.02
N LEU A 135 15.95 3.80 -2.20
CA LEU A 135 15.95 5.11 -2.85
C LEU A 135 14.96 6.08 -2.22
N LEU A 136 13.99 5.56 -1.44
CA LEU A 136 12.96 6.36 -0.82
C LEU A 136 13.28 6.71 0.63
N ALA A 137 12.61 7.74 1.11
CA ALA A 137 12.56 8.09 2.52
C ALA A 137 11.17 8.63 2.88
N ARG A 138 10.80 8.48 4.13
CA ARG A 138 9.60 9.07 4.69
C ARG A 138 9.74 10.61 4.72
N TYR A 139 8.71 11.29 4.25
CA TYR A 139 8.62 12.74 4.39
C TYR A 139 8.11 13.10 5.79
N CYS A 140 7.14 12.36 6.31
CA CYS A 140 6.61 12.48 7.67
C CYS A 140 6.32 11.11 8.30
N GLU A 141 6.04 11.09 9.60
CA GLU A 141 5.63 9.87 10.30
C GLU A 141 4.27 9.35 9.81
N PRO A 142 4.03 8.02 9.88
CA PRO A 142 2.71 7.46 9.64
C PRO A 142 1.66 8.02 10.62
N ASP A 143 0.46 8.30 10.09
CA ASP A 143 -0.68 8.73 10.90
C ASP A 143 -1.67 7.57 11.03
N PRO A 144 -1.89 7.02 12.25
CA PRO A 144 -2.77 5.87 12.46
C PRO A 144 -4.22 6.05 11.98
N GLN A 145 -4.71 7.29 11.86
CA GLN A 145 -6.05 7.55 11.31
C GLN A 145 -6.20 7.12 9.85
N HIS A 146 -5.08 6.96 9.15
CA HIS A 146 -5.03 6.53 7.74
C HIS A 146 -4.64 5.07 7.57
N ASP A 147 -4.50 4.34 8.65
CA ASP A 147 -4.17 2.92 8.60
C ASP A 147 -5.32 2.08 8.03
N LEU A 148 -4.97 1.08 7.24
CA LEU A 148 -5.91 0.14 6.65
C LEU A 148 -5.68 -1.28 7.16
N GLY A 149 -6.77 -2.03 7.33
CA GLY A 149 -6.69 -3.46 7.57
C GLY A 149 -6.25 -4.20 6.30
N LEU A 150 -5.25 -5.07 6.41
CA LEU A 150 -4.92 -6.04 5.37
C LEU A 150 -5.73 -7.31 5.59
N TRP A 151 -6.56 -7.64 4.64
CA TRP A 151 -7.47 -8.77 4.68
C TRP A 151 -7.12 -9.81 3.64
N ILE A 152 -7.31 -11.09 4.00
CA ILE A 152 -7.39 -12.19 3.05
C ILE A 152 -8.83 -12.69 3.03
N LEU A 153 -9.46 -12.66 1.85
CA LEU A 153 -10.88 -12.88 1.65
C LEU A 153 -11.09 -14.03 0.68
N LEU A 154 -12.10 -14.84 0.93
CA LEU A 154 -12.49 -16.01 0.12
C LEU A 154 -13.99 -15.96 -0.17
N HIS A 155 -14.38 -16.52 -1.32
CA HIS A 155 -15.79 -16.84 -1.53
C HIS A 155 -16.22 -17.98 -0.58
N PRO A 156 -17.43 -17.93 0.04
CA PRO A 156 -17.91 -18.97 0.96
C PRO A 156 -17.84 -20.40 0.41
N ASP A 157 -18.10 -20.58 -0.88
CA ASP A 157 -18.08 -21.90 -1.54
C ASP A 157 -16.67 -22.53 -1.56
N LEU A 158 -15.63 -21.70 -1.48
CA LEU A 158 -14.23 -22.12 -1.55
C LEU A 158 -13.60 -22.43 -0.18
N LYS A 159 -14.35 -22.23 0.92
CA LYS A 159 -13.85 -22.40 2.30
C LYS A 159 -13.29 -23.80 2.62
N ARG A 160 -13.59 -24.81 1.79
CA ARG A 160 -13.09 -26.20 1.96
C ARG A 160 -12.18 -26.63 0.81
N THR A 161 -11.86 -25.76 -0.12
CA THR A 161 -11.02 -26.09 -1.28
C THR A 161 -9.55 -26.12 -0.88
N ALA A 162 -8.93 -27.30 -0.93
CA ALA A 162 -7.58 -27.53 -0.39
C ALA A 162 -6.51 -26.56 -0.95
N ARG A 163 -6.50 -26.31 -2.28
CA ARG A 163 -5.55 -25.37 -2.89
C ARG A 163 -5.72 -23.95 -2.40
N VAL A 164 -6.98 -23.51 -2.18
CA VAL A 164 -7.32 -22.15 -1.69
C VAL A 164 -6.89 -21.99 -0.23
N LEU A 165 -7.15 -23.02 0.60
CA LEU A 165 -6.71 -23.01 2.00
C LEU A 165 -5.19 -23.03 2.11
N ALA A 166 -4.50 -23.83 1.31
CA ALA A 166 -3.04 -23.87 1.28
C ALA A 166 -2.44 -22.50 0.91
N PHE A 167 -2.98 -21.83 -0.11
CA PHE A 167 -2.56 -20.49 -0.47
C PHE A 167 -2.83 -19.47 0.64
N ARG A 168 -4.05 -19.46 1.18
CA ARG A 168 -4.43 -18.58 2.29
C ARG A 168 -3.48 -18.71 3.48
N ASP A 169 -3.26 -19.92 3.96
CA ASP A 169 -2.47 -20.17 5.16
C ASP A 169 -1.00 -19.84 4.94
N PHE A 170 -0.49 -20.13 3.74
CA PHE A 170 0.85 -19.74 3.34
C PHE A 170 1.02 -18.21 3.33
N MET A 171 0.09 -17.48 2.71
CA MET A 171 0.14 -16.02 2.63
C MET A 171 0.02 -15.38 4.00
N ILE A 172 -0.89 -15.87 4.86
CA ILE A 172 -1.04 -15.36 6.24
C ILE A 172 0.31 -15.47 6.97
N LYS A 173 0.96 -16.62 6.92
CA LYS A 173 2.26 -16.82 7.56
C LYS A 173 3.31 -15.86 7.01
N CYS A 174 3.48 -15.79 5.68
CA CYS A 174 4.48 -14.93 5.06
C CYS A 174 4.30 -13.44 5.37
N ILE A 175 3.04 -12.99 5.44
CA ILE A 175 2.71 -11.60 5.77
C ILE A 175 2.96 -11.33 7.26
N GLN A 176 2.59 -12.27 8.15
CA GLN A 176 2.85 -12.14 9.58
C GLN A 176 4.34 -12.14 9.92
N ASP A 177 5.15 -12.92 9.19
CA ASP A 177 6.62 -12.94 9.34
C ASP A 177 7.26 -11.58 8.96
N LYS A 178 6.54 -10.70 8.28
CA LYS A 178 6.97 -9.35 7.88
C LYS A 178 6.12 -8.24 8.51
N ARG A 179 5.50 -8.52 9.65
CA ARG A 179 4.58 -7.61 10.34
C ARG A 179 5.14 -6.19 10.46
N ASP A 180 6.35 -6.04 10.97
CA ASP A 180 6.97 -4.74 11.25
C ASP A 180 7.07 -3.86 10.00
N LEU A 181 7.35 -4.48 8.84
CA LEU A 181 7.39 -3.79 7.55
C LEU A 181 6.01 -3.26 7.14
N PHE A 182 4.96 -4.06 7.36
CA PHE A 182 3.58 -3.64 7.01
C PHE A 182 3.03 -2.60 7.99
N GLU A 183 3.32 -2.74 9.27
CA GLU A 183 2.87 -1.83 10.33
C GLU A 183 3.73 -0.56 10.44
N GLY A 184 4.78 -0.44 9.60
CA GLY A 184 5.64 0.74 9.55
C GLY A 184 6.46 0.96 10.82
N SER A 185 6.65 -0.10 11.62
CA SER A 185 7.36 -0.05 12.90
C SER A 185 8.89 -0.03 12.75
N SER A 186 9.40 -0.10 11.53
CA SER A 186 10.84 -0.01 11.27
C SER A 186 11.36 1.39 11.58
N ASP A 187 12.55 1.47 12.16
CA ASP A 187 13.21 2.73 12.47
C ASP A 187 13.70 3.41 11.18
N HIS A 188 12.95 4.41 10.71
CA HIS A 188 13.25 5.18 9.52
C HIS A 188 13.38 6.66 9.85
N SER A 189 14.41 7.31 9.32
CA SER A 189 14.57 8.75 9.42
C SER A 189 13.49 9.49 8.61
N VAL A 190 12.93 10.51 9.20
CA VAL A 190 11.93 11.42 8.61
C VAL A 190 12.61 12.69 8.13
N PHE A 191 12.27 13.16 6.94
CA PHE A 191 12.91 14.31 6.30
C PHE A 191 12.21 15.65 6.53
N GLY A 192 10.91 15.66 6.76
CA GLY A 192 10.10 16.86 6.90
C GLY A 192 9.40 16.99 8.25
N ASP A 193 8.88 18.17 8.50
CA ASP A 193 7.92 18.41 9.58
C ASP A 193 6.55 17.83 9.17
N ASP A 194 5.67 17.58 10.16
CA ASP A 194 4.33 17.08 9.86
C ASP A 194 3.62 18.11 8.94
N PRO A 195 3.13 17.67 7.75
CA PRO A 195 2.42 18.57 6.83
C PRO A 195 1.23 19.29 7.48
N LYS A 196 0.70 18.76 8.59
CA LYS A 196 -0.35 19.41 9.39
C LYS A 196 0.10 20.74 10.01
N ASP A 197 1.38 20.89 10.30
CA ASP A 197 1.92 22.12 10.89
C ASP A 197 2.12 23.21 9.84
N SER A 198 2.31 22.85 8.58
CA SER A 198 2.43 23.78 7.44
C SER A 198 1.10 24.39 6.98
N ILE A 199 -0.04 23.82 7.39
CA ILE A 199 -1.39 24.27 7.00
C ILE A 199 -1.95 25.32 7.98
N LYS A 200 -1.29 25.52 9.12
CA LYS A 200 -1.74 26.47 10.18
C LYS A 200 -1.11 27.86 10.08
N SER A 201 -0.32 28.12 9.04
CA SER A 201 0.37 29.41 8.84
C SER A 201 -0.26 30.27 7.77
#